data_3334079fb1c5397a571f2b62c779bde7
#
_entry.id   3334079fb1c5397a571f2b62c779bde7
#
_cell.length_a   1.000
_cell.length_b   1.000
_cell.length_c   1.000
_cell.angle_alpha   90.00
_cell.angle_beta   90.00
_cell.angle_gamma   90.00
#
_symmetry.space_group_name_H-M   'P 1'
#
loop_
_entity.id
_entity.type
_entity.pdbx_description
1 polymer ?
#
loop_
_entity_poly.entity_id
_entity_poly.type
_entity_poly.pdbx_seq_one_letter_code
_entity_poly.pdbx_strand_id
1 'polypeptide(L)'
;MALTQVNSLEFNEIKNQLKAYLQGQSEFSDYDFEGSSLSTLLDVLAYNSYYSSVNANLAINENFLDTAVLRENVVKLAKLIGYTPRSARSARATFTVVVQTIYGTGSNGRGYPESVQINKGLY
;
A
#
# COMPACT_ATOMS: atom_id res chain seq x y z
N MET A 1 2.05 14.18 3.50
CA MET A 1 3.24 13.89 2.69
C MET A 1 2.98 14.39 1.28
N ALA A 2 3.89 15.16 0.72
CA ALA A 2 3.74 15.64 -0.65
C ALA A 2 4.25 14.55 -1.61
N LEU A 3 3.39 14.09 -2.50
CA LEU A 3 3.79 13.23 -3.62
C LEU A 3 4.70 14.03 -4.55
N THR A 4 5.80 13.44 -4.97
CA THR A 4 6.69 14.06 -5.95
C THR A 4 6.01 13.98 -7.31
N GLN A 5 5.60 15.14 -7.84
CA GLN A 5 5.10 15.24 -9.21
C GLN A 5 6.28 15.51 -10.13
N VAL A 6 6.59 14.59 -11.01
CA VAL A 6 7.63 14.75 -12.04
C VAL A 6 7.04 15.37 -13.30
N ASN A 7 5.78 15.08 -13.57
CA ASN A 7 5.02 15.64 -14.69
C ASN A 7 3.68 16.15 -14.15
N SER A 8 3.46 17.46 -14.24
CA SER A 8 2.20 18.11 -13.89
C SER A 8 1.37 18.39 -15.16
N LEU A 9 1.15 17.35 -15.96
CA LEU A 9 0.39 17.52 -17.18
C LEU A 9 -1.08 17.19 -16.90
N GLU A 10 -1.93 18.21 -16.93
CA GLU A 10 -3.37 18.01 -16.99
C GLU A 10 -3.80 17.63 -18.40
N PHE A 11 -4.87 16.85 -18.53
CA PHE A 11 -5.39 16.39 -19.83
C PHE A 11 -5.59 17.55 -20.82
N ASN A 12 -6.20 18.64 -20.37
CA ASN A 12 -6.46 19.81 -21.20
C ASN A 12 -5.18 20.53 -21.65
N GLU A 13 -4.15 20.55 -20.81
CA GLU A 13 -2.85 21.11 -21.18
C GLU A 13 -2.18 20.27 -22.26
N ILE A 14 -2.18 18.94 -22.11
CA ILE A 14 -1.64 18.04 -23.12
C ILE A 14 -2.35 18.22 -24.46
N LYS A 15 -3.68 18.26 -24.45
CA LYS A 15 -4.48 18.48 -25.66
C LYS A 15 -4.14 19.80 -26.33
N ASN A 16 -4.03 20.88 -25.55
CA ASN A 16 -3.70 22.22 -26.06
C ASN A 16 -2.27 22.26 -26.62
N GLN A 17 -1.31 21.60 -26.00
CA GLN A 17 0.06 21.50 -26.50
C GLN A 17 0.12 20.73 -27.83
N LEU A 18 -0.61 19.59 -27.92
CA LEU A 18 -0.70 18.83 -29.17
C LEU A 18 -1.34 19.67 -30.30
N LYS A 19 -2.42 20.38 -29.96
CA LYS A 19 -3.10 21.28 -30.92
C LYS A 19 -2.15 22.39 -31.39
N ALA A 20 -1.47 23.05 -30.46
CA ALA A 20 -0.52 24.13 -30.79
C ALA A 20 0.66 23.62 -31.64
N TYR A 21 1.15 22.42 -31.34
CA TYR A 21 2.20 21.79 -32.14
C TYR A 21 1.74 21.54 -33.58
N LEU A 22 0.54 20.98 -33.77
CA LEU A 22 -0.01 20.72 -35.11
C LEU A 22 -0.31 22.01 -35.86
N GLN A 23 -0.83 23.04 -35.21
CA GLN A 23 -1.07 24.36 -35.82
C GLN A 23 0.23 25.05 -36.28
N GLY A 24 1.36 24.71 -35.66
CA GLY A 24 2.68 25.17 -36.09
C GLY A 24 3.21 24.50 -37.36
N GLN A 25 2.58 23.41 -37.81
CA GLN A 25 2.94 22.75 -39.04
C GLN A 25 2.20 23.40 -40.25
N SER A 26 2.90 23.61 -41.36
CA SER A 26 2.35 24.29 -42.56
C SER A 26 1.13 23.60 -43.11
N GLU A 27 1.03 22.26 -42.96
CA GLU A 27 -0.06 21.42 -43.50
C GLU A 27 -1.36 21.56 -42.69
N PHE A 28 -1.30 22.04 -41.46
CA PHE A 28 -2.43 22.15 -40.53
C PHE A 28 -2.70 23.58 -40.06
N SER A 29 -2.03 24.58 -40.64
CA SER A 29 -2.11 25.97 -40.20
C SER A 29 -3.52 26.57 -40.23
N ASP A 30 -4.37 26.10 -41.13
CA ASP A 30 -5.75 26.59 -41.39
C ASP A 30 -6.82 25.53 -41.07
N TYR A 31 -6.45 24.50 -40.30
CA TYR A 31 -7.33 23.37 -39.99
C TYR A 31 -8.17 23.61 -38.74
N ASP A 32 -9.51 23.41 -38.88
CA ASP A 32 -10.42 23.45 -37.74
C ASP A 32 -10.34 22.16 -36.91
N PHE A 33 -9.61 22.21 -35.80
CA PHE A 33 -9.43 21.06 -34.92
C PHE A 33 -10.66 20.75 -34.08
N GLU A 34 -11.57 21.70 -33.86
CA GLU A 34 -12.71 21.50 -32.96
C GLU A 34 -13.89 20.86 -33.67
N GLY A 35 -14.10 21.18 -34.94
CA GLY A 35 -15.19 20.65 -35.75
C GLY A 35 -14.88 19.33 -36.46
N SER A 36 -13.67 18.80 -36.33
CA SER A 36 -13.21 17.67 -37.12
C SER A 36 -13.06 16.37 -36.32
N SER A 37 -13.08 15.25 -37.03
CA SER A 37 -12.76 13.93 -36.42
C SER A 37 -11.33 13.83 -35.86
N LEU A 38 -10.44 14.75 -36.26
CA LEU A 38 -9.07 14.84 -35.73
C LEU A 38 -9.10 15.24 -34.25
N SER A 39 -10.10 16.00 -33.81
CA SER A 39 -10.27 16.33 -32.38
C SER A 39 -10.38 15.08 -31.51
N THR A 40 -11.14 14.07 -31.98
CA THR A 40 -11.26 12.79 -31.25
C THR A 40 -9.92 12.05 -31.19
N LEU A 41 -9.14 12.09 -32.26
CA LEU A 41 -7.80 11.49 -32.27
C LEU A 41 -6.85 12.21 -31.30
N LEU A 42 -6.92 13.53 -31.23
CA LEU A 42 -6.15 14.32 -30.24
C LEU A 42 -6.56 13.98 -28.82
N ASP A 43 -7.84 13.74 -28.57
CA ASP A 43 -8.32 13.31 -27.25
C ASP A 43 -7.73 11.95 -26.87
N VAL A 44 -7.68 10.99 -27.77
CA VAL A 44 -7.09 9.67 -27.54
C VAL A 44 -5.57 9.80 -27.25
N LEU A 45 -4.86 10.62 -28.02
CA LEU A 45 -3.44 10.87 -27.79
C LEU A 45 -3.17 11.57 -26.44
N ALA A 46 -4.00 12.56 -26.11
CA ALA A 46 -3.91 13.25 -24.82
C ALA A 46 -4.17 12.31 -23.64
N TYR A 47 -5.19 11.42 -23.76
CA TYR A 47 -5.44 10.38 -22.76
C TYR A 47 -4.26 9.44 -22.59
N ASN A 48 -3.67 8.95 -23.68
CA ASN A 48 -2.52 8.06 -23.61
C ASN A 48 -1.34 8.75 -22.92
N SER A 49 -1.06 10.00 -23.28
CA SER A 49 0.02 10.78 -22.66
C SER A 49 -0.26 11.03 -21.17
N TYR A 50 -1.50 11.35 -20.82
CA TYR A 50 -1.92 11.53 -19.43
C TYR A 50 -1.70 10.25 -18.61
N TYR A 51 -2.18 9.10 -19.05
CA TYR A 51 -1.97 7.83 -18.36
C TYR A 51 -0.50 7.45 -18.25
N SER A 52 0.29 7.71 -19.29
CA SER A 52 1.73 7.49 -19.24
C SER A 52 2.41 8.35 -18.19
N SER A 53 1.99 9.60 -18.06
CA SER A 53 2.48 10.54 -17.03
C SER A 53 2.09 10.08 -15.62
N VAL A 54 0.84 9.67 -15.42
CA VAL A 54 0.36 9.13 -14.12
C VAL A 54 1.14 7.87 -13.73
N ASN A 55 1.35 6.96 -14.67
CA ASN A 55 2.12 5.74 -14.41
C ASN A 55 3.59 6.05 -14.09
N ALA A 56 4.20 7.01 -14.76
CA ALA A 56 5.55 7.45 -14.48
C ALA A 56 5.67 8.06 -13.07
N ASN A 57 4.74 8.94 -12.70
CA ASN A 57 4.70 9.52 -11.36
C ASN A 57 4.48 8.45 -10.28
N LEU A 58 3.59 7.49 -10.51
CA LEU A 58 3.38 6.36 -9.60
C LEU A 58 4.65 5.54 -9.43
N ALA A 59 5.30 5.17 -10.55
CA ALA A 59 6.52 4.37 -10.51
C ALA A 59 7.65 5.08 -9.75
N ILE A 60 7.79 6.40 -9.90
CA ILE A 60 8.78 7.17 -9.18
C ILE A 60 8.45 7.22 -7.68
N ASN A 61 7.21 7.50 -7.31
CA ASN A 61 6.80 7.55 -5.91
C ASN A 61 6.92 6.19 -5.20
N GLU A 62 6.75 5.09 -5.92
CA GLU A 62 6.96 3.74 -5.39
C GLU A 62 8.44 3.39 -5.09
N ASN A 63 9.40 4.18 -5.56
CA ASN A 63 10.81 4.00 -5.25
C ASN A 63 11.24 4.62 -3.91
N PHE A 64 10.39 5.43 -3.29
CA PHE A 64 10.69 6.05 -2.01
C PHE A 64 9.83 5.47 -0.90
N LEU A 65 10.46 5.15 0.23
CA LEU A 65 9.77 4.55 1.38
C LEU A 65 8.63 5.42 1.91
N ASP A 66 8.78 6.75 1.83
CA ASP A 66 7.81 7.73 2.32
C ASP A 66 6.54 7.80 1.47
N THR A 67 6.65 7.52 0.18
CA THR A 67 5.57 7.71 -0.80
C THR A 67 5.06 6.41 -1.38
N ALA A 68 5.76 5.30 -1.15
CA ALA A 68 5.34 3.99 -1.61
C ALA A 68 4.03 3.55 -0.96
N VAL A 69 3.06 3.17 -1.78
CA VAL A 69 1.71 2.74 -1.37
C VAL A 69 1.60 1.22 -1.40
N LEU A 70 2.28 0.57 -2.35
CA LEU A 70 2.23 -0.88 -2.48
C LEU A 70 3.05 -1.55 -1.38
N ARG A 71 2.37 -2.35 -0.55
CA ARG A 71 2.98 -3.07 0.59
C ARG A 71 4.22 -3.87 0.18
N GLU A 72 4.21 -4.48 -1.00
CA GLU A 72 5.35 -5.26 -1.49
C GLU A 72 6.59 -4.39 -1.72
N ASN A 73 6.41 -3.20 -2.28
CA ASN A 73 7.49 -2.25 -2.52
C ASN A 73 8.02 -1.70 -1.21
N VAL A 74 7.12 -1.32 -0.28
CA VAL A 74 7.51 -0.89 1.07
C VAL A 74 8.37 -1.95 1.77
N VAL A 75 7.96 -3.23 1.70
CA VAL A 75 8.74 -4.34 2.30
C VAL A 75 10.09 -4.52 1.62
N LYS A 76 10.16 -4.39 0.29
CA LYS A 76 11.44 -4.48 -0.46
C LYS A 76 12.37 -3.34 -0.08
N LEU A 77 11.87 -2.10 -0.05
CA LEU A 77 12.64 -0.93 0.33
C LEU A 77 13.13 -1.02 1.80
N ALA A 78 12.26 -1.46 2.71
CA ALA A 78 12.63 -1.69 4.10
C ALA A 78 13.77 -2.71 4.25
N LYS A 79 13.74 -3.78 3.45
CA LYS A 79 14.81 -4.78 3.44
C LYS A 79 16.14 -4.22 2.93
N LEU A 80 16.11 -3.32 1.94
CA LEU A 80 17.33 -2.67 1.43
C LEU A 80 18.05 -1.86 2.50
N ILE A 81 17.32 -1.24 3.43
CA ILE A 81 17.91 -0.53 4.58
C ILE A 81 18.18 -1.43 5.79
N GLY A 82 18.08 -2.75 5.63
CA GLY A 82 18.38 -3.73 6.67
C GLY A 82 17.23 -4.04 7.63
N TYR A 83 16.05 -3.47 7.42
CA TYR A 83 14.88 -3.76 8.23
C TYR A 83 14.06 -4.91 7.64
N THR A 84 13.92 -6.00 8.40
CA THR A 84 13.05 -7.12 8.01
C THR A 84 11.71 -7.01 8.72
N PRO A 85 10.62 -6.63 8.01
CA PRO A 85 9.30 -6.54 8.61
C PRO A 85 8.83 -7.90 9.11
N ARG A 86 8.33 -7.94 10.34
CA ARG A 86 7.75 -9.14 10.94
C ARG A 86 6.24 -9.06 10.85
N SER A 87 5.60 -10.19 10.59
CA SER A 87 4.15 -10.27 10.71
C SER A 87 3.69 -10.13 12.16
N ALA A 88 2.45 -9.74 12.34
CA ALA A 88 1.84 -9.70 13.67
C ALA A 88 2.00 -11.06 14.37
N ARG A 89 2.43 -11.03 15.61
CA ARG A 89 2.54 -12.21 16.47
C ARG A 89 1.57 -12.05 17.63
N SER A 90 0.94 -13.15 18.01
CA SER A 90 0.14 -13.20 19.24
C SER A 90 1.01 -12.89 20.45
N ALA A 91 0.44 -12.22 21.41
CA ALA A 91 1.08 -12.00 22.72
C ALA A 91 1.36 -13.37 23.37
N ARG A 92 2.53 -13.52 23.97
CA ARG A 92 2.89 -14.69 24.76
C ARG A 92 3.24 -14.21 26.16
N ALA A 93 2.62 -14.82 27.15
CA ALA A 93 2.96 -14.62 28.54
C ALA A 93 3.37 -15.97 29.15
N THR A 94 4.45 -15.99 29.90
CA THR A 94 4.85 -17.13 30.71
C THR A 94 4.61 -16.74 32.16
N PHE A 95 3.83 -17.51 32.87
CA PHE A 95 3.55 -17.30 34.28
C PHE A 95 3.78 -18.57 35.06
N THR A 96 4.26 -18.42 36.28
CA THR A 96 4.44 -19.51 37.23
C THR A 96 3.23 -19.56 38.14
N VAL A 97 2.52 -20.68 38.10
CA VAL A 97 1.40 -20.91 39.01
C VAL A 97 1.92 -21.66 40.22
N VAL A 98 1.81 -21.02 41.37
CA VAL A 98 2.09 -21.68 42.66
C VAL A 98 0.75 -22.14 43.21
N VAL A 99 0.51 -23.43 43.21
CA VAL A 99 -0.69 -24.03 43.78
C VAL A 99 -0.37 -24.48 45.20
N GLN A 100 -0.99 -23.84 46.18
CA GLN A 100 -0.99 -24.37 47.56
C GLN A 100 -2.04 -25.46 47.65
N THR A 101 -1.60 -26.71 47.80
CA THR A 101 -2.50 -27.83 48.08
C THR A 101 -2.92 -27.78 49.52
N ILE A 102 -4.21 -27.63 49.78
CA ILE A 102 -4.81 -27.85 51.11
C ILE A 102 -5.04 -29.35 51.21
N TYR A 103 -4.38 -29.99 52.16
CA TYR A 103 -4.60 -31.40 52.44
C TYR A 103 -5.94 -31.53 53.18
N GLY A 104 -6.92 -32.09 52.53
CA GLY A 104 -8.16 -32.51 53.20
C GLY A 104 -7.86 -33.70 54.12
N THR A 105 -8.30 -33.63 55.37
CA THR A 105 -8.20 -34.77 56.29
C THR A 105 -9.31 -35.78 55.89
N GLY A 106 -8.91 -36.86 55.23
CA GLY A 106 -9.80 -37.96 55.02
C GLY A 106 -10.16 -38.64 56.33
N SER A 107 -11.25 -39.41 56.36
CA SER A 107 -11.79 -40.14 57.51
C SER A 107 -10.77 -41.04 58.22
N ASN A 108 -9.60 -41.33 57.62
CA ASN A 108 -8.54 -42.17 58.16
C ASN A 108 -7.28 -41.37 58.60
N GLY A 109 -7.38 -40.04 58.72
CA GLY A 109 -6.26 -39.20 59.16
C GLY A 109 -5.11 -39.06 58.14
N ARG A 110 -5.23 -39.62 56.94
CA ARG A 110 -4.27 -39.42 55.86
C ARG A 110 -4.75 -38.32 54.91
N GLY A 111 -3.98 -37.26 54.82
CA GLY A 111 -4.23 -36.18 53.87
C GLY A 111 -3.94 -36.67 52.43
N TYR A 112 -4.91 -36.54 51.57
CA TYR A 112 -4.72 -36.74 50.15
C TYR A 112 -4.62 -35.38 49.44
N PRO A 113 -3.72 -35.20 48.44
CA PRO A 113 -3.69 -34.00 47.68
C PRO A 113 -4.98 -33.85 46.88
N GLU A 114 -5.67 -32.74 47.05
CA GLU A 114 -6.84 -32.44 46.21
C GLU A 114 -6.36 -32.11 44.80
N SER A 115 -6.91 -32.75 43.80
CA SER A 115 -6.53 -32.50 42.42
C SER A 115 -7.09 -31.16 41.94
N VAL A 116 -6.19 -30.24 41.59
CA VAL A 116 -6.58 -29.00 40.95
C VAL A 116 -6.63 -29.17 39.44
N GLN A 117 -7.83 -29.05 38.87
CA GLN A 117 -7.97 -29.04 37.42
C GLN A 117 -7.76 -27.63 36.87
N ILE A 118 -6.73 -27.46 36.06
CA ILE A 118 -6.51 -26.26 35.32
C ILE A 118 -7.11 -26.42 33.94
N ASN A 119 -8.26 -25.79 33.70
CA ASN A 119 -8.87 -25.76 32.38
C ASN A 119 -8.09 -24.83 31.46
N LYS A 120 -7.59 -25.37 30.36
CA LYS A 120 -7.01 -24.55 29.29
C LYS A 120 -8.14 -23.77 28.62
N GLY A 121 -8.10 -22.44 28.74
CA GLY A 121 -9.03 -21.59 28.01
C GLY A 121 -8.88 -21.81 26.50
N LEU A 122 -10.00 -22.07 25.83
CA LEU A 122 -10.09 -22.04 24.37
C LEU A 122 -10.04 -20.59 23.92
N TYR A 123 -9.11 -20.28 23.01
CA TYR A 123 -8.98 -18.98 22.34
C TYR A 123 -9.78 -19.00 21.05
#